data_40cf2188d19dcee7e141521776a1c3ad
#
_entry.id   40cf2188d19dcee7e141521776a1c3ad
#
_cell.length_a   1.000
_cell.length_b   1.000
_cell.length_c   1.000
_cell.angle_alpha   90.00
_cell.angle_beta   90.00
_cell.angle_gamma   90.00
#
_symmetry.space_group_name_H-M   'P 1'
#
loop_
_entity.id
_entity.type
_entity.pdbx_description
1 polymer ?
#
loop_
_entity_poly.entity_id
_entity_poly.type
_entity_poly.pdbx_seq_one_letter_code
_entity_poly.pdbx_strand_id
1 'polypeptide(L)'
;EYRVLGVDILHDVGRSINPAIDIGQIEGGFIQGMGWLTTEELVWDDKGQLTTKAPSTYKIPTAADLPPHFNVHLWPEPNEEDTIFRSKAVGEPPFMLAISVWEALRNAVAAAREGATADARAPVRMDAPATPERVLRALGTVPLSNAGPVVVPVPT
;
A
#
# COMPACT_ATOMS: atom_id res chain seq x y z
N GLU A 1 -1.67 16.17 -3.41
CA GLU A 1 -2.43 15.06 -2.81
C GLU A 1 -2.81 14.08 -3.91
N TYR A 2 -2.70 12.79 -3.66
CA TYR A 2 -3.21 11.74 -4.54
C TYR A 2 -4.37 10.99 -3.83
N ARG A 3 -5.20 10.31 -4.60
CA ARG A 3 -6.30 9.51 -4.09
C ARG A 3 -6.43 8.22 -4.88
N VAL A 4 -6.75 7.12 -4.19
CA VAL A 4 -7.19 5.88 -4.84
C VAL A 4 -8.67 6.05 -5.17
N LEU A 5 -9.02 5.95 -6.45
CA LEU A 5 -10.39 6.22 -6.92
C LEU A 5 -11.24 4.96 -7.00
N GLY A 6 -10.62 3.82 -7.25
CA GLY A 6 -11.33 2.56 -7.39
C GLY A 6 -10.45 1.37 -7.08
N VAL A 7 -11.06 0.35 -6.48
CA VAL A 7 -10.46 -0.94 -6.18
C VAL A 7 -11.51 -2.02 -6.42
N ASP A 8 -11.14 -3.01 -7.20
CA ASP A 8 -11.90 -4.23 -7.39
C ASP A 8 -11.01 -5.41 -6.99
N ILE A 9 -11.47 -6.22 -6.04
CA ILE A 9 -10.76 -7.38 -5.53
C ILE A 9 -11.57 -8.64 -5.82
N LEU A 10 -10.94 -9.62 -6.46
CA LEU A 10 -11.41 -11.00 -6.51
C LEU A 10 -10.44 -11.82 -5.66
N HIS A 11 -10.94 -12.39 -4.55
CA HIS A 11 -10.11 -13.10 -3.58
C HIS A 11 -10.57 -14.55 -3.40
N ASP A 12 -9.64 -15.47 -3.47
CA ASP A 12 -9.90 -16.89 -3.27
C ASP A 12 -9.68 -17.26 -1.80
N VAL A 13 -10.79 -17.45 -1.09
CA VAL A 13 -10.83 -17.93 0.30
C VAL A 13 -11.15 -19.44 0.39
N GLY A 14 -11.18 -20.13 -0.75
CA GLY A 14 -11.76 -21.46 -0.84
C GLY A 14 -13.25 -21.44 -0.48
N ARG A 15 -13.73 -22.47 0.23
CA ARG A 15 -15.08 -22.42 0.77
C ARG A 15 -15.13 -21.42 1.93
N SER A 16 -15.80 -20.30 1.73
CA SER A 16 -16.02 -19.35 2.81
C SER A 16 -16.85 -19.96 3.94
N ILE A 17 -16.37 -19.89 5.16
CA ILE A 17 -17.09 -20.33 6.35
C ILE A 17 -18.07 -19.24 6.80
N ASN A 18 -17.67 -17.98 6.67
CA ASN A 18 -18.53 -16.82 6.95
C ASN A 18 -18.17 -15.68 5.97
N PRO A 19 -18.93 -15.53 4.87
CA PRO A 19 -18.63 -14.54 3.83
C PRO A 19 -18.53 -13.10 4.35
N ALA A 20 -19.33 -12.73 5.33
CA ALA A 20 -19.27 -11.38 5.89
C ALA A 20 -17.96 -11.09 6.63
N ILE A 21 -17.46 -12.09 7.36
CA ILE A 21 -16.16 -11.99 8.03
C ILE A 21 -15.04 -11.99 7.00
N ASP A 22 -15.07 -12.88 6.01
CA ASP A 22 -14.03 -12.99 5.00
C ASP A 22 -13.92 -11.69 4.18
N ILE A 23 -15.04 -11.12 3.76
CA ILE A 23 -15.06 -9.81 3.07
C ILE A 23 -14.47 -8.73 3.97
N GLY A 24 -14.89 -8.64 5.24
CA GLY A 24 -14.36 -7.65 6.17
C GLY A 24 -12.85 -7.80 6.43
N GLN A 25 -12.31 -9.03 6.43
CA GLN A 25 -10.88 -9.28 6.54
C GLN A 25 -10.14 -8.79 5.28
N ILE A 26 -10.70 -9.04 4.10
CA ILE A 26 -10.10 -8.60 2.84
C ILE A 26 -10.08 -7.07 2.76
N GLU A 27 -11.20 -6.42 3.06
CA GLU A 27 -11.31 -4.96 3.09
C GLU A 27 -10.31 -4.34 4.08
N GLY A 28 -10.32 -4.83 5.32
CA GLY A 28 -9.43 -4.34 6.38
C GLY A 28 -7.96 -4.57 6.07
N GLY A 29 -7.60 -5.76 5.59
CA GLY A 29 -6.23 -6.09 5.21
C GLY A 29 -5.72 -5.25 4.05
N PHE A 30 -6.55 -5.04 3.02
CA PHE A 30 -6.19 -4.18 1.89
C PHE A 30 -5.93 -2.73 2.33
N ILE A 31 -6.84 -2.14 3.13
CA ILE A 31 -6.69 -0.76 3.61
C ILE A 31 -5.47 -0.61 4.52
N GLN A 32 -5.20 -1.59 5.37
CA GLN A 32 -3.99 -1.58 6.18
C GLN A 32 -2.74 -1.64 5.30
N GLY A 33 -2.68 -2.53 4.31
CA GLY A 33 -1.56 -2.59 3.37
C GLY A 33 -1.41 -1.31 2.54
N MET A 34 -2.52 -0.68 2.15
CA MET A 34 -2.51 0.62 1.50
C MET A 34 -1.84 1.68 2.38
N GLY A 35 -2.17 1.71 3.68
CA GLY A 35 -1.52 2.61 4.63
C GLY A 35 -0.02 2.41 4.71
N TRP A 36 0.44 1.18 4.84
CA TRP A 36 1.87 0.84 4.90
C TRP A 36 2.64 1.31 3.66
N LEU A 37 2.00 1.29 2.52
CA LEU A 37 2.64 1.64 1.25
C LEU A 37 2.48 3.11 0.86
N THR A 38 1.70 3.89 1.62
CA THR A 38 1.37 5.27 1.25
C THR A 38 1.63 6.30 2.35
N THR A 39 0.99 6.18 3.50
CA THR A 39 0.95 7.25 4.52
C THR A 39 1.66 6.90 5.82
N GLU A 40 1.80 5.62 6.13
CA GLU A 40 2.42 5.15 7.37
C GLU A 40 3.94 5.17 7.25
N GLU A 41 4.56 6.20 7.82
CA GLU A 41 6.00 6.39 7.77
C GLU A 41 6.61 6.30 9.17
N LEU A 42 7.66 5.49 9.30
CA LEU A 42 8.46 5.41 10.52
C LEU A 42 9.63 6.38 10.41
N VAL A 43 9.70 7.32 11.36
CA VAL A 43 10.75 8.34 11.41
C VAL A 43 11.45 8.30 12.77
N TRP A 44 12.77 8.23 12.74
CA TRP A 44 13.62 8.27 13.91
C TRP A 44 14.40 9.57 13.98
N ASP A 45 14.65 10.05 15.19
CA ASP A 45 15.55 11.17 15.44
C ASP A 45 17.03 10.73 15.38
N ASP A 46 17.93 11.70 15.51
CA ASP A 46 19.39 11.47 15.49
C ASP A 46 19.89 10.58 16.64
N LYS A 47 19.05 10.35 17.65
CA LYS A 47 19.32 9.47 18.79
C LYS A 47 18.73 8.08 18.62
N GLY A 48 18.11 7.79 17.48
CA GLY A 48 17.43 6.53 17.21
C GLY A 48 16.10 6.38 17.93
N GLN A 49 15.47 7.47 18.41
CA GLN A 49 14.15 7.42 19.01
C GLN A 49 13.07 7.54 17.95
N LEU A 50 12.10 6.64 17.97
CA LEU A 50 10.94 6.71 17.07
C LEU A 50 10.10 7.94 17.39
N THR A 51 9.91 8.82 16.41
CA THR A 51 9.13 10.05 16.54
C THR A 51 7.67 9.87 16.13
N THR A 52 7.40 8.95 15.18
CA THR A 52 6.07 8.62 14.67
C THR A 52 5.42 7.50 15.48
N LYS A 53 5.11 7.77 16.74
CA LYS A 53 4.62 6.77 17.71
C LYS A 53 3.22 7.06 18.27
N ALA A 54 2.50 7.99 17.68
CA ALA A 54 1.16 8.37 18.11
C ALA A 54 0.24 8.61 16.91
N PRO A 55 -1.10 8.52 17.05
CA PRO A 55 -2.04 8.77 15.95
C PRO A 55 -1.87 10.12 15.25
N SER A 56 -1.37 11.12 15.99
CA SER A 56 -1.07 12.45 15.45
C SER A 56 0.16 12.47 14.53
N THR A 57 1.05 11.50 14.64
CA THR A 57 2.33 11.44 13.89
C THR A 57 2.45 10.23 12.98
N TYR A 58 1.85 9.10 13.34
CA TYR A 58 1.78 7.89 12.51
C TYR A 58 0.42 7.81 11.83
N LYS A 59 0.41 7.96 10.50
CA LYS A 59 -0.80 8.24 9.71
C LYS A 59 -1.42 6.97 9.14
N ILE A 60 -2.14 6.21 9.96
CA ILE A 60 -2.97 5.11 9.47
C ILE A 60 -4.14 5.66 8.64
N PRO A 61 -4.62 4.92 7.63
CA PRO A 61 -5.79 5.32 6.87
C PRO A 61 -7.03 5.51 7.75
N THR A 62 -7.81 6.50 7.43
CA THR A 62 -9.10 6.81 8.06
C THR A 62 -10.25 6.41 7.14
N ALA A 63 -11.48 6.49 7.61
CA ALA A 63 -12.67 6.25 6.78
C ALA A 63 -12.76 7.21 5.58
N ALA A 64 -12.14 8.39 5.65
CA ALA A 64 -12.10 9.35 4.56
C ALA A 64 -11.12 8.96 3.44
N ASP A 65 -10.21 8.03 3.71
CA ASP A 65 -9.22 7.54 2.76
C ASP A 65 -9.72 6.33 1.96
N LEU A 66 -10.91 5.81 2.30
CA LEU A 66 -11.52 4.72 1.55
C LEU A 66 -11.74 5.12 0.09
N PRO A 67 -11.39 4.24 -0.87
CA PRO A 67 -11.73 4.46 -2.27
C PRO A 67 -13.24 4.62 -2.44
N PRO A 68 -13.73 5.62 -3.20
CA PRO A 68 -15.16 5.78 -3.43
C PRO A 68 -15.81 4.61 -4.18
N HIS A 69 -15.01 3.87 -4.94
CA HIS A 69 -15.37 2.60 -5.53
C HIS A 69 -14.50 1.52 -4.90
N PHE A 70 -15.10 0.65 -4.08
CA PHE A 70 -14.39 -0.42 -3.39
C PHE A 70 -15.25 -1.68 -3.37
N ASN A 71 -14.95 -2.61 -4.26
CA ASN A 71 -15.67 -3.85 -4.42
C ASN A 71 -14.78 -5.04 -4.06
N VAL A 72 -15.34 -5.97 -3.29
CA VAL A 72 -14.71 -7.25 -2.96
C VAL A 72 -15.63 -8.39 -3.38
N HIS A 73 -15.09 -9.31 -4.15
CA HIS A 73 -15.75 -10.53 -4.58
C HIS A 73 -14.95 -11.74 -4.12
N LEU A 74 -15.64 -12.74 -3.59
CA LEU A 74 -15.05 -14.01 -3.26
C LEU A 74 -15.08 -14.92 -4.49
N TRP A 75 -13.97 -15.63 -4.74
CA TRP A 75 -13.94 -16.70 -5.73
C TRP A 75 -14.88 -17.82 -5.30
N PRO A 76 -15.78 -18.33 -6.17
CA PRO A 76 -16.87 -19.22 -5.74
C PRO A 76 -16.45 -20.67 -5.50
N GLU A 77 -15.28 -21.09 -5.98
CA GLU A 77 -14.86 -22.48 -5.92
C GLU A 77 -14.20 -22.81 -4.58
N PRO A 78 -14.45 -24.02 -4.04
CA PRO A 78 -13.75 -24.49 -2.86
C PRO A 78 -12.27 -24.75 -3.15
N ASN A 79 -11.44 -24.80 -2.10
CA ASN A 79 -10.06 -25.21 -2.25
C ASN A 79 -9.98 -26.64 -2.82
N GLU A 80 -9.11 -26.84 -3.81
CA GLU A 80 -8.84 -28.17 -4.38
C GLU A 80 -8.10 -29.08 -3.38
N GLU A 81 -7.24 -28.49 -2.54
CA GLU A 81 -6.52 -29.18 -1.50
C GLU A 81 -7.43 -29.55 -0.31
N ASP A 82 -7.10 -30.64 0.37
CA ASP A 82 -7.87 -31.12 1.53
C ASP A 82 -7.52 -30.35 2.81
N THR A 83 -7.93 -29.09 2.82
CA THR A 83 -7.83 -28.20 4.00
C THR A 83 -9.08 -28.27 4.85
N ILE A 84 -9.04 -27.69 6.05
CA ILE A 84 -10.21 -27.63 6.96
C ILE A 84 -11.36 -26.94 6.23
N PHE A 85 -12.46 -27.67 6.06
CA PHE A 85 -13.64 -27.24 5.30
C PHE A 85 -13.34 -26.76 3.86
N ARG A 86 -12.20 -27.11 3.29
CA ARG A 86 -11.72 -26.62 1.99
C ARG A 86 -11.62 -25.09 1.92
N SER A 87 -11.35 -24.47 3.07
CA SER A 87 -11.11 -23.02 3.18
C SER A 87 -9.64 -22.69 2.95
N LYS A 88 -9.38 -21.40 2.72
CA LYS A 88 -8.03 -20.82 2.65
C LYS A 88 -7.89 -19.70 3.67
N ALA A 89 -6.64 -19.36 4.01
CA ALA A 89 -6.34 -18.22 4.88
C ALA A 89 -6.81 -16.91 4.25
N VAL A 90 -7.38 -16.02 5.05
CA VAL A 90 -7.93 -14.74 4.58
C VAL A 90 -7.43 -13.54 5.40
N GLY A 91 -6.84 -13.76 6.57
CA GLY A 91 -6.44 -12.66 7.47
C GLY A 91 -5.28 -11.81 6.92
N GLU A 92 -4.16 -12.42 6.53
CA GLU A 92 -2.95 -11.71 6.10
C GLU A 92 -2.79 -11.57 4.58
N PRO A 93 -3.19 -12.53 3.72
CA PRO A 93 -2.96 -12.43 2.29
C PRO A 93 -3.48 -11.13 1.65
N PRO A 94 -4.60 -10.53 2.09
CA PRO A 94 -5.11 -9.28 1.55
C PRO A 94 -4.16 -8.08 1.66
N PHE A 95 -3.22 -8.05 2.61
CA PHE A 95 -2.23 -6.97 2.72
C PHE A 95 -1.41 -6.81 1.43
N MET A 96 -1.02 -7.92 0.83
CA MET A 96 -0.16 -7.91 -0.35
C MET A 96 -0.88 -7.38 -1.59
N LEU A 97 -2.21 -7.41 -1.63
CA LEU A 97 -3.00 -6.84 -2.70
C LEU A 97 -2.78 -5.33 -2.83
N ALA A 98 -2.49 -4.65 -1.71
CA ALA A 98 -2.23 -3.21 -1.68
C ALA A 98 -0.93 -2.80 -2.39
N ILE A 99 -0.05 -3.73 -2.77
CA ILE A 99 1.09 -3.46 -3.67
C ILE A 99 0.58 -2.85 -4.98
N SER A 100 -0.63 -3.22 -5.42
CA SER A 100 -1.29 -2.63 -6.60
C SER A 100 -1.47 -1.12 -6.48
N VAL A 101 -1.70 -0.59 -5.29
CA VAL A 101 -1.82 0.87 -5.05
C VAL A 101 -0.49 1.56 -5.27
N TRP A 102 0.59 0.98 -4.75
CA TRP A 102 1.94 1.53 -4.95
C TRP A 102 2.33 1.51 -6.43
N GLU A 103 2.05 0.42 -7.14
CA GLU A 103 2.28 0.32 -8.59
C GLU A 103 1.41 1.30 -9.39
N ALA A 104 0.15 1.50 -9.00
CA ALA A 104 -0.72 2.48 -9.65
C ALA A 104 -0.17 3.91 -9.49
N LEU A 105 0.33 4.26 -8.30
CA LEU A 105 0.99 5.55 -8.05
C LEU A 105 2.26 5.69 -8.90
N ARG A 106 3.08 4.66 -8.97
CA ARG A 106 4.29 4.65 -9.80
C ARG A 106 3.95 4.85 -11.29
N ASN A 107 2.91 4.19 -11.78
CA ASN A 107 2.45 4.35 -13.15
C ASN A 107 1.89 5.76 -13.41
N ALA A 108 1.15 6.32 -12.45
CA ALA A 108 0.65 7.70 -12.55
C ALA A 108 1.79 8.72 -12.62
N VAL A 109 2.85 8.51 -11.81
CA VAL A 109 4.07 9.34 -11.86
C VAL A 109 4.76 9.20 -13.22
N ALA A 110 4.87 7.98 -13.75
CA ALA A 110 5.46 7.74 -15.07
C ALA A 110 4.70 8.51 -16.15
N ALA A 111 3.37 8.36 -16.20
CA ALA A 111 2.52 9.05 -17.16
C ALA A 111 2.62 10.58 -17.06
N ALA A 112 2.68 11.12 -15.85
CA ALA A 112 2.83 12.55 -15.64
C ALA A 112 4.20 13.09 -16.12
N ARG A 113 5.27 12.27 -16.02
CA ARG A 113 6.61 12.62 -16.49
C ARG A 113 6.72 12.60 -18.02
N GLU A 114 6.03 11.69 -18.70
CA GLU A 114 6.04 11.59 -20.17
C GLU A 114 5.60 12.87 -20.88
N GLY A 115 4.73 13.66 -20.23
CA GLY A 115 4.30 14.96 -20.72
C GLY A 115 5.22 16.14 -20.40
N ALA A 116 6.20 15.97 -19.52
CA ALA A 116 6.91 17.08 -18.88
C ALA A 116 8.42 17.17 -19.15
N THR A 117 9.12 16.07 -19.47
CA THR A 117 10.58 16.07 -19.57
C THR A 117 11.14 15.14 -20.65
N ALA A 118 12.32 15.50 -21.22
CA ALA A 118 13.04 14.68 -22.18
C ALA A 118 13.55 13.34 -21.58
N ASP A 119 13.61 13.22 -20.26
CA ASP A 119 14.05 12.03 -19.51
C ASP A 119 12.85 11.16 -19.04
N ALA A 120 11.72 11.31 -19.70
CA ALA A 120 10.46 10.62 -19.38
C ALA A 120 10.54 9.08 -19.41
N ARG A 121 11.54 8.54 -20.14
CA ARG A 121 11.74 7.08 -20.26
C ARG A 121 12.56 6.46 -19.14
N ALA A 122 13.15 7.27 -18.26
CA ALA A 122 13.89 6.73 -17.12
C ALA A 122 12.92 6.04 -16.14
N PRO A 123 13.31 4.89 -15.57
CA PRO A 123 12.48 4.19 -14.58
C PRO A 123 12.10 5.12 -13.42
N VAL A 124 10.83 5.09 -13.03
CA VAL A 124 10.39 5.82 -11.84
C VAL A 124 10.99 5.17 -10.61
N ARG A 125 11.86 5.91 -9.92
CA ARG A 125 12.38 5.52 -8.60
C ARG A 125 11.47 6.17 -7.55
N MET A 126 10.81 5.33 -6.79
CA MET A 126 9.92 5.75 -5.70
C MET A 126 10.02 4.72 -4.57
N ASP A 127 10.37 5.16 -3.39
CA ASP A 127 10.46 4.29 -2.22
C ASP A 127 9.08 4.13 -1.55
N ALA A 128 8.85 3.01 -0.90
CA ALA A 128 7.73 2.84 0.00
C ALA A 128 8.09 3.34 1.42
N PRO A 129 7.12 3.92 2.14
CA PRO A 129 5.78 4.31 1.70
C PRO A 129 5.83 5.45 0.69
N ALA A 130 4.92 5.45 -0.29
CA ALA A 130 4.82 6.49 -1.31
C ALA A 130 4.16 7.76 -0.73
N THR A 131 4.81 8.37 0.24
CA THR A 131 4.31 9.62 0.83
C THR A 131 4.17 10.71 -0.23
N PRO A 132 3.32 11.74 -0.02
CA PRO A 132 3.19 12.87 -0.95
C PRO A 132 4.54 13.50 -1.30
N GLU A 133 5.47 13.56 -0.35
CA GLU A 133 6.82 14.08 -0.59
C GLU A 133 7.60 13.19 -1.57
N ARG A 134 7.58 11.86 -1.38
CA ARG A 134 8.25 10.90 -2.27
C ARG A 134 7.66 10.92 -3.68
N VAL A 135 6.34 11.07 -3.77
CA VAL A 135 5.66 11.24 -5.07
C VAL A 135 6.12 12.53 -5.76
N LEU A 136 6.19 13.67 -5.04
CA LEU A 136 6.69 14.93 -5.60
C LEU A 136 8.14 14.84 -6.05
N ARG A 137 9.00 14.17 -5.29
CA ARG A 137 10.38 13.89 -5.68
C ARG A 137 10.46 13.02 -6.94
N ALA A 138 9.64 11.97 -7.00
CA ALA A 138 9.58 11.08 -8.16
C ALA A 138 9.08 11.80 -9.42
N LEU A 139 8.22 12.80 -9.29
CA LEU A 139 7.81 13.68 -10.39
C LEU A 139 8.91 14.63 -10.87
N GLY A 140 10.01 14.78 -10.11
CA GLY A 140 11.08 15.72 -10.42
C GLY A 140 10.76 17.17 -10.05
N THR A 141 9.67 17.42 -9.31
CA THR A 141 9.25 18.76 -8.89
C THR A 141 10.01 19.26 -7.65
N VAL A 142 10.66 18.35 -6.91
CA VAL A 142 11.48 18.65 -5.73
C VAL A 142 12.88 18.11 -5.95
N PRO A 143 13.95 18.91 -5.77
CA PRO A 143 15.32 18.41 -5.85
C PRO A 143 15.54 17.26 -4.86
N LEU A 144 16.26 16.25 -5.30
CA LEU A 144 16.74 15.20 -4.39
C LEU A 144 17.68 15.89 -3.39
N SER A 145 17.23 16.13 -2.17
CA SER A 145 18.15 16.42 -1.08
C SER A 145 19.00 15.16 -0.87
N ASN A 146 20.31 15.33 -0.65
CA ASN A 146 21.27 14.25 -0.42
C ASN A 146 21.06 13.49 0.91
N ALA A 147 19.85 13.45 1.43
CA ALA A 147 19.47 12.53 2.49
C ALA A 147 19.42 11.12 1.88
N GLY A 148 20.56 10.46 1.92
CA GLY A 148 20.67 9.03 1.61
C GLY A 148 19.70 8.23 2.50
N PRO A 149 19.43 6.98 2.15
CA PRO A 149 18.62 6.12 2.99
C PRO A 149 19.19 6.14 4.42
N VAL A 150 18.33 6.37 5.41
CA VAL A 150 18.72 6.20 6.81
C VAL A 150 18.99 4.71 7.00
N VAL A 151 20.25 4.32 6.87
CA VAL A 151 20.69 2.97 7.20
C VAL A 151 20.68 2.88 8.71
N VAL A 152 19.65 2.27 9.27
CA VAL A 152 19.64 1.92 10.69
C VAL A 152 20.64 0.77 10.87
N PRO A 153 21.75 0.96 11.59
CA PRO A 153 22.66 -0.14 11.88
C PRO A 153 21.92 -1.17 12.73
N VAL A 154 21.91 -2.42 12.26
CA VAL A 154 21.42 -3.54 13.05
C VAL A 154 22.40 -3.71 14.23
N PRO A 155 21.93 -3.68 15.51
CA PRO A 155 22.81 -3.96 16.63
C PRO A 155 23.33 -5.38 16.51
N THR A 156 24.66 -5.55 16.59
CA THR A 156 25.36 -6.84 16.68
C THR A 156 25.10 -7.52 18.01
#